data_111fb772a3f516fca0a8281b691698c3
#
_entry.id   111fb772a3f516fca0a8281b691698c3
#
_cell.length_a   1.000
_cell.length_b   1.000
_cell.length_c   1.000
_cell.angle_alpha   90.00
_cell.angle_beta   90.00
_cell.angle_gamma   90.00
#
_symmetry.space_group_name_H-M   'P 1'
#
loop_
_entity.id
_entity.type
_entity.pdbx_description
1 polymer ?
#
loop_
_entity_poly.entity_id
_entity_poly.type
_entity_poly.pdbx_seq_one_letter_code
_entity_poly.pdbx_strand_id
1 'polypeptide(L)'
;IEVTLLDPATISKVLSREVAVDKRTLERFFHGFNLGLDKSDYTKLFITTNNKIKKYFCSEAPDVSIFYGRTDELNILEKWIINDCCRLIILLGIGGIGKTSLSVKIIQNISDNFNFTIWFSLRNAPPPLEIITNLLQVLSNGEEIDLAQNITLLIHKLLGYLQNQRCLIVFDNIDALFDNGNYAGNYFNGYQGYGELFQKLGETSHQSCLLMTSREKPKEISVIEGKELPVRCLQIAGLGISEVKKIFQAKGIVNGVNSDWEQLTTSYGGNPLYLKFIASTVLDLFDGNIADFLAQSITSKVFGDVRNQIAPQFNRLSNLEQSLLYWLAINQDAVDLKELQDDLVSQQFSLLEILESLNRRSLIENNKSKFSLQPVVMEYVTINFIDGISQEIISGDISLFKNHALLKATSPDYIQDIQKRLIIKPILERLEVILGSQQQVETNLMNILSNFRGKSPYVTGYIVGNIINLLSYLSSAISNQDFSSVNIRQANLQGISLSNVDFSNSEFTQTTFTNTFGIIFSLAFNTTEELLVTGSIDGEVCLWKWQENQNLFQHQAHKTIVESVAFSQDSQKIASSSRDRSIKIWDA
;
A
#
# COMPACT_ATOMS: atom_id res chain seq x y z
N ILE A 1 23.93 -12.16 -38.07
CA ILE A 1 24.71 -11.24 -37.21
C ILE A 1 24.44 -9.86 -37.77
N GLU A 2 23.45 -9.14 -37.21
CA GLU A 2 23.20 -7.76 -37.58
C GLU A 2 24.24 -6.89 -36.87
N VAL A 3 25.23 -6.43 -37.59
CA VAL A 3 26.10 -5.34 -37.18
C VAL A 3 25.28 -4.07 -37.27
N THR A 4 24.80 -3.55 -36.12
CA THR A 4 24.22 -2.21 -36.04
C THR A 4 25.32 -1.20 -36.30
N LEU A 5 25.43 -0.75 -37.57
CA LEU A 5 26.37 0.25 -38.02
C LEU A 5 26.15 1.56 -37.23
N LEU A 6 27.23 2.07 -36.62
CA LEU A 6 27.24 3.42 -36.12
C LEU A 6 27.10 4.41 -37.27
N ASP A 7 26.34 5.47 -37.09
CA ASP A 7 26.23 6.51 -38.12
C ASP A 7 27.59 7.20 -38.36
N PRO A 8 27.84 7.73 -39.57
CA PRO A 8 29.12 8.34 -39.92
C PRO A 8 29.53 9.52 -39.01
N ALA A 9 28.54 10.26 -38.47
CA ALA A 9 28.82 11.39 -37.56
C ALA A 9 29.33 10.89 -36.21
N THR A 10 28.80 9.78 -35.70
CA THR A 10 29.25 9.12 -34.48
C THR A 10 30.65 8.53 -34.66
N ILE A 11 30.94 7.91 -35.79
CA ILE A 11 32.28 7.40 -36.14
C ILE A 11 33.30 8.56 -36.17
N SER A 12 32.96 9.67 -36.80
CA SER A 12 33.81 10.87 -36.84
C SER A 12 34.13 11.42 -35.47
N LYS A 13 33.12 11.45 -34.57
CA LYS A 13 33.32 11.91 -33.17
C LYS A 13 34.27 11.02 -32.38
N VAL A 14 34.22 9.70 -32.58
CA VAL A 14 35.15 8.76 -31.93
C VAL A 14 36.55 8.92 -32.46
N LEU A 15 36.72 9.09 -33.78
CA LEU A 15 38.04 9.21 -34.43
C LEU A 15 38.71 10.56 -34.17
N SER A 16 37.95 11.66 -34.11
CA SER A 16 38.51 13.00 -33.88
C SER A 16 39.06 13.19 -32.48
N ARG A 17 38.52 12.43 -31.49
CA ARG A 17 38.82 12.57 -30.04
C ARG A 17 38.55 13.97 -29.46
N GLU A 18 37.83 14.81 -30.19
CA GLU A 18 37.53 16.18 -29.78
C GLU A 18 36.25 16.30 -28.96
N VAL A 19 35.35 15.33 -29.09
CA VAL A 19 34.06 15.31 -28.43
C VAL A 19 33.93 14.04 -27.59
N ALA A 20 33.43 14.20 -26.34
CA ALA A 20 33.15 13.07 -25.47
C ALA A 20 32.04 12.17 -26.04
N VAL A 21 32.25 10.87 -26.01
CA VAL A 21 31.26 9.86 -26.36
C VAL A 21 31.05 8.90 -25.19
N ASP A 22 29.84 8.37 -25.05
CA ASP A 22 29.54 7.44 -23.98
C ASP A 22 30.23 6.07 -24.20
N LYS A 23 30.43 5.33 -23.11
CA LYS A 23 31.13 4.05 -23.11
C LYS A 23 30.48 3.02 -24.05
N ARG A 24 29.14 2.97 -24.14
CA ARG A 24 28.42 2.04 -25.02
C ARG A 24 28.68 2.35 -26.50
N THR A 25 28.81 3.63 -26.84
CA THR A 25 29.17 4.05 -28.19
C THR A 25 30.59 3.62 -28.55
N LEU A 26 31.53 3.76 -27.59
CA LEU A 26 32.90 3.27 -27.75
C LEU A 26 32.95 1.73 -27.89
N GLU A 27 32.25 1.00 -27.03
CA GLU A 27 32.16 -0.46 -27.08
C GLU A 27 31.61 -0.94 -28.46
N ARG A 28 30.55 -0.30 -28.98
CA ARG A 28 30.00 -0.60 -30.30
C ARG A 28 30.99 -0.29 -31.43
N PHE A 29 31.73 0.80 -31.31
CA PHE A 29 32.77 1.18 -32.28
C PHE A 29 33.87 0.12 -32.31
N PHE A 30 34.45 -0.26 -31.18
CA PHE A 30 35.51 -1.25 -31.07
C PHE A 30 35.02 -2.64 -31.50
N HIS A 31 33.81 -3.04 -31.12
CA HIS A 31 33.21 -4.30 -31.51
C HIS A 31 32.98 -4.38 -33.03
N GLY A 32 32.66 -3.27 -33.69
CA GLY A 32 32.54 -3.22 -35.17
C GLY A 32 33.82 -3.55 -35.90
N PHE A 33 34.98 -3.43 -35.23
CA PHE A 33 36.29 -3.82 -35.75
C PHE A 33 36.82 -5.15 -35.17
N ASN A 34 35.98 -5.92 -34.49
CA ASN A 34 36.36 -7.14 -33.76
C ASN A 34 37.44 -6.88 -32.67
N LEU A 35 37.46 -5.71 -32.08
CA LEU A 35 38.36 -5.33 -31.01
C LEU A 35 37.60 -5.23 -29.69
N GLY A 36 38.22 -5.66 -28.59
CA GLY A 36 37.73 -5.38 -27.23
C GLY A 36 38.12 -3.98 -26.80
N LEU A 37 37.24 -3.27 -26.07
CA LEU A 37 37.55 -1.97 -25.48
C LEU A 37 38.24 -2.17 -24.13
N ASP A 38 39.52 -1.84 -24.06
CA ASP A 38 40.31 -1.85 -22.83
C ASP A 38 40.30 -0.49 -22.12
N LYS A 39 40.60 -0.49 -20.82
CA LYS A 39 40.65 0.74 -20.00
C LYS A 39 41.70 1.76 -20.51
N SER A 40 42.70 1.32 -21.23
CA SER A 40 43.74 2.16 -21.88
C SER A 40 43.24 2.87 -23.13
N ASP A 41 42.13 2.44 -23.73
CA ASP A 41 41.63 2.95 -25.00
C ASP A 41 40.79 4.24 -24.84
N TYR A 42 40.43 4.62 -23.63
CA TYR A 42 39.67 5.84 -23.37
C TYR A 42 40.07 6.53 -22.07
N THR A 43 39.99 7.84 -22.07
CA THR A 43 40.14 8.68 -20.87
C THR A 43 38.77 9.24 -20.47
N LYS A 44 38.43 9.12 -19.20
CA LYS A 44 37.24 9.82 -18.68
C LYS A 44 37.52 11.32 -18.67
N LEU A 45 36.65 12.10 -19.30
CA LEU A 45 36.75 13.56 -19.30
C LEU A 45 36.48 14.12 -17.90
N PHE A 46 37.43 14.91 -17.41
CA PHE A 46 37.25 15.76 -16.22
C PHE A 46 36.92 17.17 -16.70
N ILE A 47 35.77 17.70 -16.39
CA ILE A 47 35.43 19.10 -16.70
C ILE A 47 36.07 19.95 -15.62
N THR A 48 37.17 20.68 -15.99
CA THR A 48 37.82 21.68 -15.11
C THR A 48 37.21 23.04 -15.38
N THR A 49 36.51 23.61 -14.40
CA THR A 49 36.22 25.04 -14.34
C THR A 49 37.13 25.71 -13.32
N ASN A 50 37.68 26.85 -13.68
CA ASN A 50 38.71 27.59 -12.96
C ASN A 50 38.35 27.94 -11.49
N ASN A 51 39.38 27.81 -10.62
CA ASN A 51 39.50 28.27 -9.22
C ASN A 51 38.73 27.48 -8.16
N LYS A 52 39.41 26.52 -7.60
CA LYS A 52 39.12 25.36 -6.71
C LYS A 52 38.60 24.23 -7.56
N ILE A 53 39.39 23.16 -7.70
CA ILE A 53 39.02 21.98 -8.50
C ILE A 53 37.76 21.37 -7.89
N LYS A 54 36.61 21.83 -8.37
CA LYS A 54 35.29 21.22 -8.04
C LYS A 54 35.07 20.09 -9.04
N LYS A 55 34.98 18.87 -8.56
CA LYS A 55 34.75 17.71 -9.41
C LYS A 55 33.29 17.27 -9.30
N TYR A 56 32.59 17.36 -10.41
CA TYR A 56 31.17 17.03 -10.52
C TYR A 56 31.01 15.76 -11.37
N PHE A 57 30.56 14.64 -10.74
CA PHE A 57 30.38 13.33 -11.37
C PHE A 57 28.92 12.93 -11.28
N CYS A 58 28.05 13.55 -12.07
CA CYS A 58 26.59 13.35 -12.02
C CYS A 58 26.00 13.06 -13.41
N SER A 59 26.74 12.34 -14.27
CA SER A 59 26.34 12.07 -15.66
C SER A 59 25.05 11.26 -15.80
N GLU A 60 24.67 10.50 -14.77
CA GLU A 60 23.46 9.66 -14.77
C GLU A 60 22.27 10.33 -14.05
N ALA A 61 22.46 11.51 -13.49
CA ALA A 61 21.40 12.24 -12.81
C ALA A 61 20.35 12.74 -13.82
N PRO A 62 19.04 12.58 -13.56
CA PRO A 62 18.01 13.06 -14.46
C PRO A 62 17.93 14.58 -14.52
N ASP A 63 17.42 15.11 -15.63
CA ASP A 63 17.10 16.54 -15.73
C ASP A 63 15.93 16.90 -14.83
N VAL A 64 16.10 17.98 -14.07
CA VAL A 64 15.10 18.56 -13.16
C VAL A 64 14.82 20.03 -13.48
N SER A 65 14.94 20.42 -14.74
CA SER A 65 14.60 21.77 -15.20
C SER A 65 13.15 22.15 -14.85
N ILE A 66 12.25 21.16 -14.86
CA ILE A 66 10.86 21.29 -14.41
C ILE A 66 10.72 20.62 -13.04
N PHE A 67 10.63 21.44 -11.98
CA PHE A 67 10.51 20.98 -10.60
C PHE A 67 9.44 21.82 -9.87
N TYR A 68 8.51 21.16 -9.19
CA TYR A 68 7.39 21.82 -8.51
C TYR A 68 7.44 21.59 -7.00
N GLY A 69 7.27 22.66 -6.24
CA GLY A 69 7.14 22.62 -4.77
C GLY A 69 8.41 22.14 -4.05
N ARG A 70 8.22 21.41 -2.96
CA ARG A 70 9.30 20.84 -2.13
C ARG A 70 10.20 21.86 -1.45
N THR A 71 9.70 23.09 -1.28
CA THR A 71 10.50 24.16 -0.67
C THR A 71 10.89 23.82 0.76
N ASP A 72 9.99 23.24 1.52
CA ASP A 72 10.24 22.88 2.93
C ASP A 72 11.23 21.72 3.02
N GLU A 73 11.08 20.69 2.17
CA GLU A 73 12.02 19.58 2.12
C GLU A 73 13.42 20.03 1.67
N LEU A 74 13.51 20.93 0.71
CA LEU A 74 14.81 21.51 0.29
C LEU A 74 15.46 22.29 1.43
N ASN A 75 14.72 23.13 2.15
CA ASN A 75 15.22 23.87 3.30
C ASN A 75 15.68 22.96 4.43
N ILE A 76 14.93 21.90 4.70
CA ILE A 76 15.30 20.87 5.70
C ILE A 76 16.61 20.19 5.29
N LEU A 77 16.72 19.74 4.04
CA LEU A 77 17.90 19.06 3.54
C LEU A 77 19.14 19.98 3.53
N GLU A 78 18.97 21.21 3.09
CA GLU A 78 20.06 22.19 3.11
C GLU A 78 20.55 22.43 4.54
N LYS A 79 19.64 22.63 5.51
CA LYS A 79 19.99 22.75 6.91
C LYS A 79 20.75 21.52 7.42
N TRP A 80 20.25 20.31 7.14
CA TRP A 80 20.87 19.07 7.62
C TRP A 80 22.27 18.86 7.02
N ILE A 81 22.44 19.14 5.72
CA ILE A 81 23.69 18.90 5.01
C ILE A 81 24.74 19.98 5.33
N ILE A 82 24.33 21.25 5.36
CA ILE A 82 25.27 22.38 5.48
C ILE A 82 25.51 22.78 6.92
N ASN A 83 24.42 22.97 7.69
CA ASN A 83 24.50 23.53 9.06
C ASN A 83 24.71 22.45 10.10
N ASP A 84 23.91 21.37 10.03
CA ASP A 84 23.95 20.27 11.02
C ASP A 84 25.05 19.25 10.69
N CYS A 85 25.68 19.34 9.51
CA CYS A 85 26.75 18.46 9.03
C CYS A 85 26.38 16.96 9.14
N CYS A 86 25.15 16.60 8.75
CA CYS A 86 24.71 15.22 8.73
C CYS A 86 25.60 14.39 7.81
N ARG A 87 26.02 13.22 8.29
CA ARG A 87 26.91 12.30 7.56
C ARG A 87 26.17 11.42 6.58
N LEU A 88 24.92 11.06 6.95
CA LEU A 88 24.07 10.20 6.15
C LEU A 88 22.63 10.68 6.23
N ILE A 89 22.01 10.85 5.07
CA ILE A 89 20.61 11.23 4.94
C ILE A 89 19.93 10.26 3.98
N ILE A 90 18.77 9.75 4.35
CA ILE A 90 17.98 8.91 3.47
C ILE A 90 16.62 9.56 3.17
N LEU A 91 16.29 9.66 1.87
CA LEU A 91 14.97 10.07 1.38
C LEU A 91 14.12 8.84 1.18
N LEU A 92 13.06 8.70 1.96
CA LEU A 92 12.15 7.55 1.92
C LEU A 92 10.81 7.93 1.27
N GLY A 93 10.17 6.98 0.64
CA GLY A 93 8.82 7.13 0.09
C GLY A 93 8.54 6.20 -1.08
N ILE A 94 7.28 6.09 -1.46
CA ILE A 94 6.84 5.23 -2.55
C ILE A 94 7.47 5.60 -3.91
N GLY A 95 7.33 4.70 -4.89
CA GLY A 95 7.75 4.97 -6.26
C GLY A 95 7.04 6.18 -6.86
N GLY A 96 7.79 7.01 -7.60
CA GLY A 96 7.22 8.17 -8.29
C GLY A 96 6.99 9.42 -7.45
N ILE A 97 7.23 9.39 -6.11
CA ILE A 97 6.98 10.52 -5.21
C ILE A 97 7.96 11.71 -5.40
N GLY A 98 9.04 11.52 -6.17
CA GLY A 98 9.98 12.58 -6.51
C GLY A 98 11.29 12.60 -5.70
N LYS A 99 11.70 11.51 -5.05
CA LYS A 99 12.96 11.40 -4.28
C LYS A 99 14.20 11.74 -5.11
N THR A 100 14.32 11.09 -6.27
CA THR A 100 15.44 11.31 -7.20
C THR A 100 15.50 12.77 -7.69
N SER A 101 14.35 13.35 -8.05
CA SER A 101 14.28 14.75 -8.48
C SER A 101 14.67 15.72 -7.36
N LEU A 102 14.26 15.44 -6.11
CA LEU A 102 14.60 16.23 -4.94
C LEU A 102 16.10 16.17 -4.65
N SER A 103 16.72 14.98 -4.74
CA SER A 103 18.17 14.84 -4.54
C SER A 103 18.99 15.52 -5.62
N VAL A 104 18.55 15.53 -6.88
CA VAL A 104 19.20 16.33 -7.93
C VAL A 104 19.06 17.83 -7.66
N LYS A 105 17.85 18.26 -7.25
CA LYS A 105 17.60 19.68 -6.99
C LYS A 105 18.42 20.22 -5.82
N ILE A 106 18.53 19.47 -4.73
CA ILE A 106 19.38 19.88 -3.60
C ILE A 106 20.85 19.92 -3.99
N ILE A 107 21.34 18.95 -4.78
CA ILE A 107 22.70 18.99 -5.32
C ILE A 107 22.97 20.30 -6.08
N GLN A 108 22.06 20.68 -7.00
CA GLN A 108 22.19 21.93 -7.76
C GLN A 108 22.31 23.15 -6.87
N ASN A 109 21.61 23.16 -5.73
CA ASN A 109 21.60 24.30 -4.80
C ASN A 109 22.88 24.39 -3.96
N ILE A 110 23.46 23.23 -3.55
CA ILE A 110 24.53 23.23 -2.51
C ILE A 110 25.88 22.67 -2.99
N SER A 111 26.01 22.22 -4.24
CA SER A 111 27.25 21.63 -4.78
C SER A 111 28.49 22.51 -4.57
N ASP A 112 28.31 23.84 -4.52
CA ASP A 112 29.38 24.80 -4.29
C ASP A 112 30.07 24.67 -2.93
N ASN A 113 29.46 24.02 -1.97
CA ASN A 113 30.00 23.81 -0.62
C ASN A 113 30.88 22.56 -0.50
N PHE A 114 31.07 21.80 -1.60
CA PHE A 114 31.75 20.50 -1.59
C PHE A 114 32.97 20.51 -2.56
N ASN A 115 33.99 19.73 -2.21
CA ASN A 115 35.12 19.46 -3.08
C ASN A 115 34.76 18.50 -4.20
N PHE A 116 33.95 17.49 -3.87
CA PHE A 116 33.43 16.49 -4.78
C PHE A 116 31.93 16.35 -4.63
N THR A 117 31.22 16.30 -5.76
CA THR A 117 29.81 15.92 -5.83
C THR A 117 29.71 14.73 -6.76
N ILE A 118 29.27 13.59 -6.21
CA ILE A 118 29.32 12.29 -6.88
C ILE A 118 27.94 11.66 -6.85
N TRP A 119 27.45 11.21 -8.01
CA TRP A 119 26.16 10.54 -8.15
C TRP A 119 26.36 9.11 -8.67
N PHE A 120 25.74 8.14 -8.01
CA PHE A 120 25.63 6.78 -8.49
C PHE A 120 24.17 6.33 -8.48
N SER A 121 23.70 5.79 -9.61
CA SER A 121 22.45 5.05 -9.66
C SER A 121 22.71 3.59 -9.31
N LEU A 122 22.08 3.11 -8.23
CA LEU A 122 22.20 1.70 -7.82
C LEU A 122 21.08 0.82 -8.39
N ARG A 123 20.32 1.34 -9.36
CA ARG A 123 19.17 0.66 -9.96
C ARG A 123 19.50 -0.74 -10.53
N ASN A 124 20.70 -0.93 -11.02
CA ASN A 124 21.18 -2.20 -11.57
C ASN A 124 21.84 -3.09 -10.52
N ALA A 125 21.71 -2.77 -9.24
CA ALA A 125 22.30 -3.48 -8.11
C ALA A 125 23.79 -3.84 -8.34
N PRO A 126 24.70 -2.84 -8.49
CA PRO A 126 26.12 -3.12 -8.64
C PRO A 126 26.68 -3.75 -7.36
N PRO A 127 27.69 -4.65 -7.44
CA PRO A 127 28.34 -5.19 -6.25
C PRO A 127 28.97 -4.12 -5.38
N PRO A 128 28.96 -4.23 -4.03
CA PRO A 128 29.51 -3.21 -3.14
C PRO A 128 30.99 -2.94 -3.38
N LEU A 129 31.77 -3.95 -3.73
CA LEU A 129 33.19 -3.79 -4.08
C LEU A 129 33.38 -2.85 -5.26
N GLU A 130 32.55 -2.94 -6.28
CA GLU A 130 32.62 -2.11 -7.50
C GLU A 130 32.35 -0.64 -7.15
N ILE A 131 31.31 -0.35 -6.39
CA ILE A 131 30.95 1.03 -6.02
C ILE A 131 32.02 1.68 -5.14
N ILE A 132 32.53 0.95 -4.13
CA ILE A 132 33.59 1.48 -3.25
C ILE A 132 34.86 1.73 -4.05
N THR A 133 35.22 0.84 -4.97
CA THR A 133 36.37 1.01 -5.87
C THR A 133 36.20 2.24 -6.76
N ASN A 134 35.02 2.40 -7.38
CA ASN A 134 34.73 3.57 -8.21
C ASN A 134 34.80 4.88 -7.41
N LEU A 135 34.29 4.91 -6.17
CA LEU A 135 34.40 6.05 -5.27
C LEU A 135 35.87 6.39 -4.99
N LEU A 136 36.66 5.39 -4.63
CA LEU A 136 38.08 5.58 -4.34
C LEU A 136 38.88 6.09 -5.56
N GLN A 137 38.60 5.57 -6.76
CA GLN A 137 39.21 6.06 -8.00
C GLN A 137 38.89 7.54 -8.28
N VAL A 138 37.63 7.95 -8.02
CA VAL A 138 37.22 9.36 -8.17
C VAL A 138 37.92 10.24 -7.15
N LEU A 139 37.96 9.83 -5.88
CA LEU A 139 38.50 10.62 -4.76
C LEU A 139 40.04 10.72 -4.78
N SER A 140 40.73 9.67 -5.28
CA SER A 140 42.20 9.65 -5.44
C SER A 140 42.71 10.41 -6.68
N ASN A 141 41.83 11.01 -7.49
CA ASN A 141 42.17 11.63 -8.77
C ASN A 141 42.77 10.68 -9.82
N GLY A 142 42.48 9.40 -9.74
CA GLY A 142 42.99 8.39 -10.66
C GLY A 142 44.38 7.85 -10.29
N GLU A 143 44.88 8.12 -9.09
CA GLU A 143 46.08 7.43 -8.58
C GLU A 143 45.82 5.93 -8.46
N GLU A 144 46.82 5.11 -8.79
CA GLU A 144 46.71 3.65 -8.61
C GLU A 144 46.55 3.33 -7.16
N ILE A 145 45.34 2.89 -6.81
CA ILE A 145 45.04 2.36 -5.48
C ILE A 145 45.25 0.88 -5.52
N ASP A 146 46.12 0.36 -4.64
CA ASP A 146 46.19 -1.06 -4.38
C ASP A 146 44.82 -1.53 -3.87
N LEU A 147 44.06 -2.16 -4.75
CA LEU A 147 42.68 -2.59 -4.52
C LEU A 147 42.72 -3.94 -3.80
N ALA A 148 42.85 -3.88 -2.48
CA ALA A 148 42.66 -5.04 -1.63
C ALA A 148 41.27 -5.64 -1.93
N GLN A 149 41.18 -6.97 -2.07
CA GLN A 149 39.88 -7.66 -2.27
C GLN A 149 38.99 -7.62 -1.01
N ASN A 150 39.44 -7.01 0.07
CA ASN A 150 38.73 -6.92 1.34
C ASN A 150 37.92 -5.60 1.42
N ILE A 151 36.61 -5.74 1.46
CA ILE A 151 35.64 -4.65 1.52
C ILE A 151 35.89 -3.73 2.72
N THR A 152 36.16 -4.27 3.89
CA THR A 152 36.40 -3.53 5.15
C THR A 152 37.62 -2.61 5.03
N LEU A 153 38.70 -3.07 4.39
CA LEU A 153 39.89 -2.24 4.16
C LEU A 153 39.59 -1.11 3.17
N LEU A 154 38.80 -1.36 2.15
CA LEU A 154 38.42 -0.32 1.19
C LEU A 154 37.50 0.73 1.83
N ILE A 155 36.59 0.32 2.74
CA ILE A 155 35.76 1.24 3.52
C ILE A 155 36.66 2.13 4.40
N HIS A 156 37.68 1.58 5.06
CA HIS A 156 38.63 2.38 5.85
C HIS A 156 39.41 3.39 5.00
N LYS A 157 39.87 2.99 3.82
CA LYS A 157 40.52 3.93 2.88
C LYS A 157 39.54 5.05 2.45
N LEU A 158 38.29 4.69 2.13
CA LEU A 158 37.25 5.66 1.77
C LEU A 158 37.01 6.67 2.90
N LEU A 159 36.87 6.22 4.13
CA LEU A 159 36.71 7.09 5.30
C LEU A 159 37.87 8.08 5.45
N GLY A 160 39.11 7.66 5.20
CA GLY A 160 40.27 8.54 5.20
C GLY A 160 40.15 9.68 4.19
N TYR A 161 39.64 9.42 2.97
CA TYR A 161 39.38 10.50 2.00
C TYR A 161 38.23 11.42 2.45
N LEU A 162 37.15 10.86 3.00
CA LEU A 162 35.97 11.62 3.44
C LEU A 162 36.25 12.50 4.68
N GLN A 163 37.26 12.17 5.48
CA GLN A 163 37.74 12.98 6.60
C GLN A 163 38.55 14.19 6.12
N ASN A 164 39.32 14.01 5.05
CA ASN A 164 40.22 15.05 4.51
C ASN A 164 39.56 15.97 3.46
N GLN A 165 38.48 15.50 2.83
CA GLN A 165 37.79 16.20 1.75
C GLN A 165 36.29 16.22 2.02
N ARG A 166 35.67 17.38 1.80
CA ARG A 166 34.22 17.51 1.96
C ARG A 166 33.51 17.05 0.69
N CYS A 167 32.87 15.87 0.75
CA CYS A 167 32.22 15.24 -0.38
C CYS A 167 30.71 15.15 -0.17
N LEU A 168 29.93 15.40 -1.23
CA LEU A 168 28.51 15.06 -1.32
C LEU A 168 28.37 13.84 -2.24
N ILE A 169 28.03 12.71 -1.68
CA ILE A 169 27.84 11.46 -2.41
C ILE A 169 26.34 11.15 -2.46
N VAL A 170 25.82 10.80 -3.61
CA VAL A 170 24.42 10.39 -3.76
C VAL A 170 24.33 8.97 -4.29
N PHE A 171 23.60 8.13 -3.55
CA PHE A 171 23.20 6.80 -3.99
C PHE A 171 21.70 6.80 -4.28
N ASP A 172 21.37 6.77 -5.56
CA ASP A 172 19.97 6.73 -5.98
C ASP A 172 19.47 5.29 -6.14
N ASN A 173 18.26 5.00 -5.69
CA ASN A 173 17.60 3.70 -5.78
C ASN A 173 18.30 2.56 -5.01
N ILE A 174 18.69 2.78 -3.76
CA ILE A 174 19.31 1.71 -2.94
C ILE A 174 18.36 0.53 -2.67
N ASP A 175 17.06 0.69 -2.86
CA ASP A 175 16.09 -0.40 -2.73
C ASP A 175 16.30 -1.54 -3.75
N ALA A 176 17.06 -1.31 -4.81
CA ALA A 176 17.47 -2.36 -5.73
C ALA A 176 18.48 -3.36 -5.13
N LEU A 177 19.08 -3.04 -3.99
CA LEU A 177 20.05 -3.89 -3.28
C LEU A 177 19.40 -4.92 -2.35
N PHE A 178 18.09 -4.80 -2.10
CA PHE A 178 17.38 -5.60 -1.11
C PHE A 178 16.67 -6.79 -1.74
N ASP A 179 16.65 -7.89 -0.99
CA ASP A 179 16.05 -9.16 -1.38
C ASP A 179 14.52 -9.09 -1.48
N ASN A 180 13.95 -9.89 -2.37
CA ASN A 180 12.52 -10.00 -2.59
C ASN A 180 11.93 -11.14 -1.75
N GLY A 181 10.69 -10.98 -1.27
CA GLY A 181 9.98 -12.02 -0.53
C GLY A 181 10.38 -12.17 0.94
N ASN A 182 11.35 -11.40 1.42
CA ASN A 182 11.77 -11.29 2.82
C ASN A 182 11.34 -9.95 3.42
N TYR A 183 11.40 -9.84 4.76
CA TYR A 183 11.14 -8.57 5.44
C TYR A 183 12.10 -7.47 4.98
N ALA A 184 11.62 -6.22 5.03
CA ALA A 184 12.33 -5.04 4.57
C ALA A 184 13.73 -4.88 5.15
N GLY A 185 14.66 -4.39 4.31
CA GLY A 185 16.03 -4.05 4.70
C GLY A 185 17.00 -5.23 4.69
N ASN A 186 16.61 -6.40 4.16
CA ASN A 186 17.52 -7.51 3.92
C ASN A 186 18.18 -7.37 2.54
N TYR A 187 19.51 -7.44 2.49
CA TYR A 187 20.24 -7.39 1.23
C TYR A 187 20.22 -8.74 0.50
N PHE A 188 20.35 -8.72 -0.82
CA PHE A 188 20.71 -9.90 -1.56
C PHE A 188 21.98 -10.56 -1.02
N ASN A 189 22.10 -11.87 -1.24
CA ASN A 189 23.31 -12.57 -0.85
C ASN A 189 24.55 -11.99 -1.56
N GLY A 190 25.59 -11.65 -0.80
CA GLY A 190 26.80 -10.97 -1.28
C GLY A 190 26.73 -9.42 -1.27
N TYR A 191 25.57 -8.82 -0.89
CA TYR A 191 25.39 -7.36 -0.85
C TYR A 191 25.46 -6.78 0.58
N GLN A 192 25.71 -7.60 1.60
CA GLN A 192 25.82 -7.19 3.00
C GLN A 192 26.90 -6.11 3.24
N GLY A 193 27.91 -6.03 2.35
CA GLY A 193 28.92 -4.98 2.38
C GLY A 193 28.39 -3.55 2.27
N TYR A 194 27.18 -3.35 1.70
CA TYR A 194 26.52 -2.04 1.74
C TYR A 194 26.06 -1.67 3.16
N GLY A 195 25.55 -2.64 3.93
CA GLY A 195 25.19 -2.43 5.33
C GLY A 195 26.38 -1.98 6.16
N GLU A 196 27.53 -2.67 6.00
CA GLU A 196 28.79 -2.28 6.65
C GLU A 196 29.23 -0.86 6.23
N LEU A 197 29.15 -0.54 4.94
CA LEU A 197 29.46 0.79 4.42
C LEU A 197 28.57 1.87 5.06
N PHE A 198 27.25 1.68 5.06
CA PHE A 198 26.31 2.67 5.59
C PHE A 198 26.49 2.86 7.10
N GLN A 199 26.66 1.78 7.84
CA GLN A 199 26.92 1.83 9.28
C GLN A 199 28.22 2.61 9.58
N LYS A 200 29.32 2.26 8.92
CA LYS A 200 30.62 2.91 9.13
C LYS A 200 30.61 4.37 8.75
N LEU A 201 29.95 4.74 7.64
CA LEU A 201 29.78 6.15 7.24
C LEU A 201 28.93 6.94 8.24
N GLY A 202 27.88 6.33 8.80
CA GLY A 202 27.04 7.01 9.80
C GLY A 202 27.72 7.19 11.15
N GLU A 203 28.48 6.19 11.61
CA GLU A 203 29.12 6.18 12.94
C GLU A 203 30.45 6.94 13.00
N THR A 204 31.24 6.90 11.91
CA THR A 204 32.59 7.52 11.91
C THR A 204 32.52 9.02 11.63
N SER A 205 33.33 9.82 12.35
CA SER A 205 33.37 11.28 12.15
C SER A 205 34.06 11.64 10.84
N HIS A 206 33.37 12.41 9.98
CA HIS A 206 33.89 13.01 8.74
C HIS A 206 33.07 14.25 8.34
N GLN A 207 33.56 15.01 7.34
CA GLN A 207 32.94 16.28 6.90
C GLN A 207 32.00 16.09 5.68
N SER A 208 31.90 14.89 5.17
CA SER A 208 31.15 14.53 3.96
C SER A 208 29.73 14.09 4.29
N CYS A 209 28.85 14.11 3.29
CA CYS A 209 27.48 13.63 3.41
C CYS A 209 27.18 12.58 2.34
N LEU A 210 26.59 11.45 2.75
CA LEU A 210 25.96 10.47 1.88
C LEU A 210 24.45 10.71 1.87
N LEU A 211 23.89 11.10 0.73
CA LEU A 211 22.45 11.23 0.50
C LEU A 211 21.97 10.01 -0.26
N MET A 212 20.96 9.32 0.25
CA MET A 212 20.41 8.11 -0.36
C MET A 212 18.94 8.29 -0.70
N THR A 213 18.49 7.69 -1.79
CA THR A 213 17.05 7.55 -2.08
C THR A 213 16.64 6.09 -2.01
N SER A 214 15.50 5.82 -1.39
CA SER A 214 14.97 4.46 -1.26
C SER A 214 13.46 4.44 -1.14
N ARG A 215 12.87 3.31 -1.51
CA ARG A 215 11.48 2.94 -1.16
C ARG A 215 11.44 2.21 0.18
N GLU A 216 12.57 1.70 0.62
CA GLU A 216 12.73 0.80 1.76
C GLU A 216 13.92 1.24 2.62
N LYS A 217 13.75 1.24 3.95
CA LYS A 217 14.78 1.65 4.89
C LYS A 217 15.70 0.48 5.23
N PRO A 218 17.05 0.64 5.07
CA PRO A 218 18.02 -0.36 5.55
C PRO A 218 17.92 -0.57 7.06
N LYS A 219 18.19 -1.79 7.53
CA LYS A 219 18.12 -2.13 8.96
C LYS A 219 19.12 -1.34 9.80
N GLU A 220 20.34 -1.17 9.31
CA GLU A 220 21.44 -0.50 10.00
C GLU A 220 21.08 0.96 10.28
N ILE A 221 20.39 1.61 9.36
CA ILE A 221 19.96 3.01 9.50
C ILE A 221 18.98 3.16 10.67
N SER A 222 18.06 2.23 10.85
CA SER A 222 17.07 2.28 11.95
C SER A 222 17.73 2.28 13.34
N VAL A 223 18.95 1.75 13.46
CA VAL A 223 19.69 1.72 14.73
C VAL A 223 20.43 3.03 15.03
N ILE A 224 20.95 3.68 13.98
CA ILE A 224 21.86 4.84 14.11
C ILE A 224 21.20 6.17 13.78
N GLU A 225 19.94 6.20 13.35
CA GLU A 225 19.20 7.43 13.03
C GLU A 225 18.62 8.13 14.25
N GLY A 226 18.46 9.43 14.16
CA GLY A 226 17.74 10.22 15.16
C GLY A 226 17.61 11.68 14.77
N LYS A 227 16.65 12.40 15.41
CA LYS A 227 16.36 13.81 15.07
C LYS A 227 17.55 14.74 15.24
N GLU A 228 18.41 14.47 16.20
CA GLU A 228 19.59 15.27 16.52
C GLU A 228 20.91 14.52 16.21
N LEU A 229 20.80 13.30 15.65
CA LEU A 229 21.96 12.52 15.28
C LEU A 229 22.46 12.88 13.87
N PRO A 230 23.73 12.54 13.55
CA PRO A 230 24.30 12.80 12.23
C PRO A 230 23.74 11.91 11.10
N VAL A 231 22.88 10.97 11.45
CA VAL A 231 22.14 10.11 10.50
C VAL A 231 20.66 10.43 10.63
N ARG A 232 20.02 10.80 9.51
CA ARG A 232 18.60 11.22 9.52
C ARG A 232 17.84 10.65 8.35
N CYS A 233 16.54 10.43 8.57
CA CYS A 233 15.59 10.00 7.54
C CYS A 233 14.58 11.11 7.28
N LEU A 234 14.28 11.36 6.00
CA LEU A 234 13.23 12.26 5.56
C LEU A 234 12.20 11.46 4.77
N GLN A 235 11.01 11.33 5.34
CA GLN A 235 9.86 10.73 4.64
C GLN A 235 9.28 11.78 3.69
N ILE A 236 9.22 11.46 2.39
CA ILE A 236 8.71 12.36 1.37
C ILE A 236 7.20 12.14 1.22
N ALA A 237 6.44 13.16 1.56
CA ALA A 237 4.98 13.17 1.39
C ALA A 237 4.57 13.51 -0.05
N GLY A 238 3.28 13.45 -0.39
CA GLY A 238 2.73 13.91 -1.67
C GLY A 238 2.83 15.43 -1.85
N LEU A 239 2.64 15.88 -3.09
CA LEU A 239 2.55 17.31 -3.41
C LEU A 239 1.22 17.89 -2.93
N GLY A 240 1.22 19.17 -2.59
CA GLY A 240 0.00 19.92 -2.30
C GLY A 240 -0.78 20.29 -3.55
N ILE A 241 -2.01 20.79 -3.35
CA ILE A 241 -2.94 21.15 -4.42
C ILE A 241 -2.34 22.20 -5.37
N SER A 242 -1.58 23.17 -4.84
CA SER A 242 -0.95 24.23 -5.64
C SER A 242 0.07 23.68 -6.64
N GLU A 243 0.83 22.68 -6.25
CA GLU A 243 1.83 22.01 -7.08
C GLU A 243 1.17 21.07 -8.09
N VAL A 244 0.10 20.37 -7.67
CA VAL A 244 -0.69 19.52 -8.55
C VAL A 244 -1.28 20.33 -9.69
N LYS A 245 -1.88 21.51 -9.40
CA LYS A 245 -2.37 22.44 -10.43
C LYS A 245 -1.28 22.80 -11.44
N LYS A 246 -0.05 23.06 -11.01
CA LYS A 246 1.07 23.37 -11.92
C LYS A 246 1.44 22.20 -12.83
N ILE A 247 1.37 20.95 -12.34
CA ILE A 247 1.59 19.75 -13.18
C ILE A 247 0.57 19.68 -14.31
N PHE A 248 -0.71 19.92 -14.01
CA PHE A 248 -1.79 19.89 -14.99
C PHE A 248 -1.71 21.08 -15.94
N GLN A 249 -1.41 22.27 -15.44
CA GLN A 249 -1.20 23.48 -16.25
C GLN A 249 -0.07 23.30 -17.27
N ALA A 250 1.01 22.62 -16.89
CA ALA A 250 2.10 22.31 -17.83
C ALA A 250 1.66 21.38 -18.98
N LYS A 251 0.55 20.66 -18.83
CA LYS A 251 -0.12 19.85 -19.87
C LYS A 251 -1.23 20.62 -20.61
N GLY A 252 -1.46 21.90 -20.26
CA GLY A 252 -2.52 22.72 -20.88
C GLY A 252 -3.86 22.63 -20.18
N ILE A 253 -3.98 21.93 -19.05
CA ILE A 253 -5.22 21.77 -18.30
C ILE A 253 -5.30 22.86 -17.23
N VAL A 254 -6.22 23.80 -17.37
CA VAL A 254 -6.38 24.94 -16.45
C VAL A 254 -7.74 24.96 -15.76
N ASN A 255 -8.70 24.16 -16.23
CA ASN A 255 -10.08 24.16 -15.76
C ASN A 255 -10.27 23.12 -14.66
N GLY A 256 -10.98 23.48 -13.60
CA GLY A 256 -11.35 22.62 -12.47
C GLY A 256 -11.71 23.46 -11.26
N VAL A 257 -12.75 23.08 -10.54
CA VAL A 257 -13.11 23.71 -9.26
C VAL A 257 -12.21 23.21 -8.13
N ASN A 258 -12.18 23.91 -7.01
CA ASN A 258 -11.26 23.52 -5.91
C ASN A 258 -11.50 22.10 -5.39
N SER A 259 -12.77 21.66 -5.32
CA SER A 259 -13.13 20.29 -4.93
C SER A 259 -12.53 19.22 -5.83
N ASP A 260 -12.46 19.48 -7.15
CA ASP A 260 -11.90 18.52 -8.12
C ASP A 260 -10.40 18.34 -7.88
N TRP A 261 -9.69 19.44 -7.63
CA TRP A 261 -8.27 19.43 -7.32
C TRP A 261 -7.96 18.73 -5.99
N GLU A 262 -8.81 18.95 -4.96
CA GLU A 262 -8.72 18.27 -3.68
C GLU A 262 -8.93 16.76 -3.85
N GLN A 263 -9.97 16.38 -4.59
CA GLN A 263 -10.28 14.97 -4.86
C GLN A 263 -9.17 14.29 -5.65
N LEU A 264 -8.64 14.93 -6.71
CA LEU A 264 -7.48 14.44 -7.46
C LEU A 264 -6.25 14.26 -6.57
N THR A 265 -5.90 15.29 -5.81
CA THR A 265 -4.71 15.26 -4.94
C THR A 265 -4.82 14.13 -3.92
N THR A 266 -5.97 14.01 -3.26
CA THR A 266 -6.23 12.99 -2.25
C THR A 266 -6.25 11.60 -2.86
N SER A 267 -6.95 11.41 -3.99
CA SER A 267 -7.10 10.09 -4.64
C SER A 267 -5.77 9.50 -5.08
N TYR A 268 -4.82 10.33 -5.52
CA TYR A 268 -3.50 9.88 -5.99
C TYR A 268 -2.38 10.19 -4.99
N GLY A 269 -2.74 10.54 -3.73
CA GLY A 269 -1.79 10.82 -2.65
C GLY A 269 -0.78 11.91 -2.98
N GLY A 270 -1.12 12.86 -3.85
CA GLY A 270 -0.20 13.91 -4.32
C GLY A 270 1.06 13.38 -5.04
N ASN A 271 1.05 12.13 -5.55
CA ASN A 271 2.22 11.52 -6.20
C ASN A 271 2.45 12.14 -7.58
N PRO A 272 3.60 12.83 -7.80
CA PRO A 272 3.85 13.55 -9.07
C PRO A 272 3.80 12.66 -10.31
N LEU A 273 4.26 11.41 -10.21
CA LEU A 273 4.28 10.49 -11.35
C LEU A 273 2.87 10.04 -11.71
N TYR A 274 2.08 9.65 -10.72
CA TYR A 274 0.68 9.27 -10.95
C TYR A 274 -0.11 10.44 -11.54
N LEU A 275 0.07 11.64 -10.99
CA LEU A 275 -0.61 12.84 -11.46
C LEU A 275 -0.22 13.22 -12.90
N LYS A 276 1.04 12.99 -13.31
CA LYS A 276 1.47 13.17 -14.71
C LYS A 276 0.78 12.20 -15.66
N PHE A 277 0.60 10.93 -15.26
CA PHE A 277 -0.17 9.95 -16.06
C PHE A 277 -1.64 10.37 -16.15
N ILE A 278 -2.25 10.74 -15.02
CA ILE A 278 -3.64 11.18 -14.98
C ILE A 278 -3.85 12.45 -15.82
N ALA A 279 -2.93 13.41 -15.74
CA ALA A 279 -3.03 14.63 -16.56
C ALA A 279 -3.01 14.31 -18.06
N SER A 280 -2.22 13.31 -18.50
CA SER A 280 -2.28 12.84 -19.89
C SER A 280 -3.64 12.20 -20.21
N THR A 281 -4.14 11.32 -19.35
CA THR A 281 -5.46 10.68 -19.52
C THR A 281 -6.61 11.70 -19.57
N VAL A 282 -6.58 12.70 -18.69
CA VAL A 282 -7.59 13.77 -18.66
C VAL A 282 -7.55 14.58 -19.95
N LEU A 283 -6.36 14.86 -20.48
CA LEU A 283 -6.20 15.57 -21.73
C LEU A 283 -6.70 14.74 -22.93
N ASP A 284 -6.23 13.48 -23.02
CA ASP A 284 -6.43 12.64 -24.20
C ASP A 284 -7.84 12.06 -24.32
N LEU A 285 -8.53 11.79 -23.21
CA LEU A 285 -9.83 11.12 -23.18
C LEU A 285 -10.99 12.03 -22.73
N PHE A 286 -10.70 13.16 -22.08
CA PHE A 286 -11.71 14.04 -21.50
C PHE A 286 -11.52 15.51 -21.92
N ASP A 287 -10.74 15.78 -22.96
CA ASP A 287 -10.47 17.13 -23.48
C ASP A 287 -10.05 18.14 -22.38
N GLY A 288 -9.35 17.66 -21.37
CA GLY A 288 -8.89 18.46 -20.23
C GLY A 288 -9.96 18.70 -19.14
N ASN A 289 -11.13 18.06 -19.22
CA ASN A 289 -12.20 18.19 -18.23
C ASN A 289 -11.98 17.25 -17.04
N ILE A 290 -11.55 17.82 -15.91
CA ILE A 290 -11.25 17.07 -14.66
C ILE A 290 -12.55 16.53 -14.05
N ALA A 291 -13.65 17.29 -14.09
CA ALA A 291 -14.91 16.88 -13.47
C ALA A 291 -15.48 15.63 -14.15
N ASP A 292 -15.46 15.57 -15.49
CA ASP A 292 -15.91 14.41 -16.27
C ASP A 292 -15.04 13.19 -16.00
N PHE A 293 -13.73 13.38 -15.91
CA PHE A 293 -12.80 12.33 -15.51
C PHE A 293 -13.12 11.78 -14.11
N LEU A 294 -13.31 12.65 -13.13
CA LEU A 294 -13.64 12.26 -11.75
C LEU A 294 -14.99 11.56 -11.66
N ALA A 295 -16.00 12.02 -12.42
CA ALA A 295 -17.32 11.41 -12.45
C ALA A 295 -17.28 9.97 -13.01
N GLN A 296 -16.43 9.69 -14.00
CA GLN A 296 -16.28 8.36 -14.59
C GLN A 296 -15.26 7.48 -13.86
N SER A 297 -14.25 8.06 -13.21
CA SER A 297 -13.24 7.33 -12.46
C SER A 297 -13.74 6.76 -11.11
N ILE A 298 -15.04 6.85 -10.82
CA ILE A 298 -15.68 6.23 -9.65
C ILE A 298 -15.47 4.70 -9.62
N THR A 299 -15.25 4.08 -10.79
CA THR A 299 -15.11 2.63 -10.92
C THR A 299 -13.66 2.13 -10.90
N SER A 300 -12.67 2.92 -11.24
CA SER A 300 -11.24 2.56 -11.10
C SER A 300 -10.34 3.79 -11.15
N LYS A 301 -9.52 3.96 -10.10
CA LYS A 301 -8.49 5.01 -10.00
C LYS A 301 -7.11 4.50 -10.46
N VAL A 302 -6.96 3.17 -10.62
CA VAL A 302 -5.69 2.52 -10.96
C VAL A 302 -5.66 2.16 -12.44
N PHE A 303 -5.15 3.07 -13.24
CA PHE A 303 -4.89 2.84 -14.66
C PHE A 303 -3.59 2.04 -14.87
N GLY A 304 -3.42 1.46 -16.08
CA GLY A 304 -2.32 0.57 -16.42
C GLY A 304 -0.94 1.07 -15.97
N ASP A 305 -0.61 2.34 -16.22
CA ASP A 305 0.69 2.91 -15.87
C ASP A 305 0.89 3.06 -14.35
N VAL A 306 -0.15 3.42 -13.60
CA VAL A 306 -0.11 3.47 -12.13
C VAL A 306 0.04 2.06 -11.58
N ARG A 307 -0.70 1.09 -12.12
CA ARG A 307 -0.58 -0.33 -11.76
C ARG A 307 0.85 -0.84 -11.99
N ASN A 308 1.46 -0.52 -13.11
CA ASN A 308 2.82 -0.91 -13.45
C ASN A 308 3.88 -0.36 -12.47
N GLN A 309 3.59 0.72 -11.75
CA GLN A 309 4.46 1.26 -10.72
C GLN A 309 4.28 0.59 -9.35
N ILE A 310 3.06 0.14 -9.02
CA ILE A 310 2.75 -0.47 -7.72
C ILE A 310 3.02 -1.97 -7.74
N ALA A 311 2.67 -2.66 -8.84
CA ALA A 311 2.79 -4.12 -8.97
C ALA A 311 4.17 -4.67 -8.60
N PRO A 312 5.30 -4.11 -9.07
CA PRO A 312 6.62 -4.61 -8.68
C PRO A 312 6.91 -4.47 -7.19
N GLN A 313 6.36 -3.44 -6.53
CA GLN A 313 6.54 -3.24 -5.09
C GLN A 313 5.74 -4.28 -4.31
N PHE A 314 4.49 -4.53 -4.71
CA PHE A 314 3.61 -5.52 -4.12
C PHE A 314 4.15 -6.95 -4.29
N ASN A 315 4.64 -7.30 -5.47
CA ASN A 315 5.18 -8.64 -5.79
C ASN A 315 6.50 -8.96 -5.05
N ARG A 316 7.20 -7.95 -4.52
CA ARG A 316 8.39 -8.13 -3.67
C ARG A 316 8.07 -8.48 -2.22
N LEU A 317 6.82 -8.35 -1.82
CA LEU A 317 6.38 -8.60 -0.44
C LEU A 317 6.31 -10.09 -0.16
N SER A 318 6.59 -10.45 1.10
CA SER A 318 6.30 -11.78 1.62
C SER A 318 4.79 -12.03 1.64
N ASN A 319 4.37 -13.29 1.68
CA ASN A 319 2.95 -13.66 1.77
C ASN A 319 2.26 -13.04 3.00
N LEU A 320 2.99 -12.87 4.10
CA LEU A 320 2.47 -12.27 5.33
C LEU A 320 2.27 -10.76 5.19
N GLU A 321 3.18 -10.07 4.55
CA GLU A 321 3.05 -8.64 4.25
C GLU A 321 1.89 -8.40 3.29
N GLN A 322 1.74 -9.22 2.24
CA GLN A 322 0.60 -9.14 1.32
C GLN A 322 -0.73 -9.38 2.05
N SER A 323 -0.79 -10.41 2.92
CA SER A 323 -1.97 -10.71 3.73
C SER A 323 -2.37 -9.52 4.61
N LEU A 324 -1.41 -8.85 5.25
CA LEU A 324 -1.70 -7.67 6.06
C LEU A 324 -2.19 -6.49 5.21
N LEU A 325 -1.64 -6.28 4.01
CA LEU A 325 -2.15 -5.26 3.09
C LEU A 325 -3.58 -5.55 2.66
N TYR A 326 -3.95 -6.82 2.43
CA TYR A 326 -5.33 -7.21 2.15
C TYR A 326 -6.25 -6.86 3.32
N TRP A 327 -5.84 -7.11 4.57
CA TRP A 327 -6.62 -6.73 5.75
C TRP A 327 -6.81 -5.22 5.86
N LEU A 328 -5.75 -4.43 5.62
CA LEU A 328 -5.87 -2.97 5.59
C LEU A 328 -6.82 -2.49 4.48
N ALA A 329 -6.80 -3.16 3.32
CA ALA A 329 -7.72 -2.86 2.23
C ALA A 329 -9.16 -3.27 2.52
N ILE A 330 -9.39 -4.37 3.23
CA ILE A 330 -10.72 -4.82 3.66
C ILE A 330 -11.31 -3.85 4.68
N ASN A 331 -10.52 -3.38 5.63
CA ASN A 331 -10.97 -2.46 6.68
C ASN A 331 -11.38 -1.08 6.14
N GLN A 332 -10.85 -0.64 4.99
CA GLN A 332 -11.20 0.60 4.29
C GLN A 332 -10.97 1.90 5.10
N ASP A 333 -10.66 1.80 6.37
CA ASP A 333 -10.37 2.89 7.30
C ASP A 333 -9.09 2.60 8.07
N ALA A 334 -8.60 3.58 8.81
CA ALA A 334 -7.40 3.45 9.64
C ALA A 334 -7.70 2.61 10.90
N VAL A 335 -7.01 1.49 11.05
CA VAL A 335 -7.21 0.49 12.11
C VAL A 335 -6.05 0.48 13.11
N ASP A 336 -6.34 0.12 14.34
CA ASP A 336 -5.32 -0.04 15.37
C ASP A 336 -4.73 -1.48 15.40
N LEU A 337 -3.72 -1.66 16.24
CA LEU A 337 -3.01 -2.94 16.37
C LEU A 337 -3.94 -4.07 16.86
N LYS A 338 -4.88 -3.75 17.74
CA LYS A 338 -5.79 -4.75 18.32
C LYS A 338 -6.78 -5.26 17.27
N GLU A 339 -7.35 -4.35 16.47
CA GLU A 339 -8.25 -4.72 15.38
C GLU A 339 -7.54 -5.64 14.36
N LEU A 340 -6.29 -5.35 14.02
CA LEU A 340 -5.50 -6.21 13.14
C LEU A 340 -5.17 -7.58 13.77
N GLN A 341 -4.94 -7.63 15.09
CA GLN A 341 -4.75 -8.90 15.80
C GLN A 341 -6.01 -9.76 15.80
N ASP A 342 -7.19 -9.16 15.97
CA ASP A 342 -8.48 -9.85 15.94
C ASP A 342 -8.83 -10.40 14.55
N ASP A 343 -8.32 -9.75 13.49
CA ASP A 343 -8.49 -10.18 12.09
C ASP A 343 -7.60 -11.39 11.73
N LEU A 344 -6.45 -11.54 12.36
CA LEU A 344 -5.47 -12.59 12.06
C LEU A 344 -5.73 -13.88 12.86
N VAL A 345 -6.61 -14.76 12.36
CA VAL A 345 -7.14 -15.95 13.06
C VAL A 345 -6.08 -17.00 13.47
N SER A 346 -4.95 -17.07 12.76
CA SER A 346 -4.11 -18.28 12.83
C SER A 346 -2.61 -18.03 12.93
N GLN A 347 -2.14 -16.79 13.11
CA GLN A 347 -0.72 -16.53 12.94
C GLN A 347 -0.05 -16.14 14.26
N GLN A 348 0.79 -17.05 14.76
CA GLN A 348 1.77 -16.81 15.85
C GLN A 348 2.92 -15.89 15.43
N PHE A 349 2.77 -15.15 14.33
CA PHE A 349 3.81 -14.24 13.83
C PHE A 349 3.74 -12.91 14.55
N SER A 350 4.89 -12.27 14.70
CA SER A 350 4.96 -10.92 15.24
C SER A 350 4.34 -9.92 14.25
N LEU A 351 3.06 -9.57 14.47
CA LEU A 351 2.37 -8.52 13.69
C LEU A 351 3.20 -7.22 13.66
N LEU A 352 3.93 -6.93 14.75
CA LEU A 352 4.80 -5.76 14.82
C LEU A 352 5.94 -5.81 13.78
N GLU A 353 6.54 -6.97 13.55
CA GLU A 353 7.60 -7.13 12.55
C GLU A 353 7.07 -6.90 11.12
N ILE A 354 5.86 -7.39 10.84
CA ILE A 354 5.21 -7.19 9.53
C ILE A 354 4.89 -5.71 9.33
N LEU A 355 4.29 -5.06 10.33
CA LEU A 355 3.98 -3.62 10.28
C LEU A 355 5.25 -2.78 10.16
N GLU A 356 6.31 -3.12 10.90
CA GLU A 356 7.59 -2.44 10.80
C GLU A 356 8.18 -2.60 9.39
N SER A 357 8.15 -3.80 8.81
CA SER A 357 8.60 -4.06 7.46
C SER A 357 7.83 -3.25 6.42
N LEU A 358 6.49 -3.25 6.47
CA LEU A 358 5.66 -2.46 5.57
C LEU A 358 5.86 -0.94 5.74
N ASN A 359 6.05 -0.48 6.97
CA ASN A 359 6.37 0.92 7.25
C ASN A 359 7.74 1.31 6.69
N ARG A 360 8.75 0.45 6.81
CA ARG A 360 10.08 0.64 6.19
C ARG A 360 10.01 0.72 4.66
N ARG A 361 9.05 0.01 4.05
CA ARG A 361 8.77 0.05 2.60
C ARG A 361 7.92 1.25 2.17
N SER A 362 7.49 2.09 3.12
CA SER A 362 6.58 3.22 2.86
C SER A 362 5.26 2.82 2.19
N LEU A 363 4.78 1.60 2.41
CA LEU A 363 3.54 1.07 1.84
C LEU A 363 2.33 1.29 2.73
N ILE A 364 2.54 1.55 4.03
CA ILE A 364 1.50 1.89 4.98
C ILE A 364 1.69 3.30 5.53
N GLU A 365 0.61 3.93 5.91
CA GLU A 365 0.58 5.18 6.64
C GLU A 365 0.33 4.88 8.12
N ASN A 366 1.08 5.55 9.00
CA ASN A 366 0.90 5.45 10.45
C ASN A 366 0.56 6.82 11.02
N ASN A 367 -0.65 6.97 11.53
CA ASN A 367 -1.12 8.18 12.17
C ASN A 367 -1.64 7.87 13.58
N LYS A 368 -0.92 8.29 14.62
CA LYS A 368 -1.27 8.09 16.03
C LYS A 368 -1.58 6.62 16.38
N SER A 369 -0.72 5.69 15.95
CA SER A 369 -0.85 4.24 16.13
C SER A 369 -2.02 3.59 15.38
N LYS A 370 -2.61 4.27 14.41
CA LYS A 370 -3.53 3.70 13.44
C LYS A 370 -2.85 3.55 12.09
N PHE A 371 -3.10 2.42 11.43
CA PHE A 371 -2.49 2.03 10.18
C PHE A 371 -3.51 2.06 9.05
N SER A 372 -3.11 2.60 7.91
CA SER A 372 -3.93 2.68 6.70
C SER A 372 -3.07 2.57 5.44
N LEU A 373 -3.72 2.49 4.29
CA LEU A 373 -3.09 2.54 2.97
C LEU A 373 -3.37 3.88 2.30
N GLN A 374 -2.43 4.33 1.48
CA GLN A 374 -2.74 5.42 0.54
C GLN A 374 -3.85 4.99 -0.42
N PRO A 375 -4.76 5.89 -0.82
CA PRO A 375 -5.94 5.53 -1.61
C PRO A 375 -5.66 4.72 -2.88
N VAL A 376 -4.62 5.10 -3.63
CA VAL A 376 -4.20 4.38 -4.84
C VAL A 376 -3.63 2.98 -4.53
N VAL A 377 -2.87 2.83 -3.44
CA VAL A 377 -2.36 1.53 -3.00
C VAL A 377 -3.50 0.66 -2.51
N MET A 378 -4.43 1.23 -1.73
CA MET A 378 -5.63 0.55 -1.25
C MET A 378 -6.43 -0.04 -2.41
N GLU A 379 -6.70 0.76 -3.44
CA GLU A 379 -7.45 0.31 -4.61
C GLU A 379 -6.70 -0.80 -5.38
N TYR A 380 -5.38 -0.64 -5.59
CA TYR A 380 -4.56 -1.67 -6.23
C TYR A 380 -4.63 -2.99 -5.46
N VAL A 381 -4.46 -2.95 -4.15
CA VAL A 381 -4.53 -4.12 -3.26
C VAL A 381 -5.92 -4.74 -3.28
N THR A 382 -6.99 -3.93 -3.25
CA THR A 382 -8.37 -4.39 -3.35
C THR A 382 -8.65 -5.12 -4.66
N ILE A 383 -8.18 -4.59 -5.80
CA ILE A 383 -8.33 -5.24 -7.11
C ILE A 383 -7.61 -6.59 -7.14
N ASN A 384 -6.35 -6.65 -6.65
CA ASN A 384 -5.62 -7.91 -6.56
C ASN A 384 -6.31 -8.93 -5.64
N PHE A 385 -6.87 -8.48 -4.55
CA PHE A 385 -7.64 -9.32 -3.62
C PHE A 385 -8.86 -9.93 -4.31
N ILE A 386 -9.66 -9.11 -5.02
CA ILE A 386 -10.83 -9.54 -5.78
C ILE A 386 -10.43 -10.55 -6.86
N ASP A 387 -9.34 -10.28 -7.60
CA ASP A 387 -8.83 -11.19 -8.63
C ASP A 387 -8.44 -12.54 -8.04
N GLY A 388 -7.67 -12.53 -6.95
CA GLY A 388 -7.24 -13.74 -6.24
C GLY A 388 -8.42 -14.55 -5.69
N ILE A 389 -9.35 -13.91 -4.99
CA ILE A 389 -10.55 -14.57 -4.44
C ILE A 389 -11.40 -15.19 -5.56
N SER A 390 -11.62 -14.46 -6.64
CA SER A 390 -12.43 -14.97 -7.77
C SER A 390 -11.77 -16.19 -8.41
N GLN A 391 -10.46 -16.20 -8.58
CA GLN A 391 -9.71 -17.35 -9.09
C GLN A 391 -9.77 -18.55 -8.14
N GLU A 392 -9.61 -18.32 -6.82
CA GLU A 392 -9.71 -19.40 -5.82
C GLU A 392 -11.08 -20.05 -5.78
N ILE A 393 -12.16 -19.26 -5.87
CA ILE A 393 -13.53 -19.80 -5.92
C ILE A 393 -13.73 -20.67 -7.17
N ILE A 394 -13.13 -20.31 -8.31
CA ILE A 394 -13.24 -21.06 -9.57
C ILE A 394 -12.39 -22.32 -9.54
N SER A 395 -11.15 -22.24 -9.07
CA SER A 395 -10.21 -23.37 -9.05
C SER A 395 -10.47 -24.36 -7.92
N GLY A 396 -11.10 -23.91 -6.82
CA GLY A 396 -11.28 -24.68 -5.60
C GLY A 396 -10.04 -24.75 -4.70
N ASP A 397 -8.94 -24.09 -5.06
CA ASP A 397 -7.71 -23.99 -4.24
C ASP A 397 -7.81 -22.75 -3.34
N ILE A 398 -8.31 -22.92 -2.14
CA ILE A 398 -8.79 -21.86 -1.24
C ILE A 398 -7.75 -21.51 -0.18
N SER A 399 -7.13 -20.33 -0.33
CA SER A 399 -6.17 -19.75 0.63
C SER A 399 -6.57 -18.36 1.10
N LEU A 400 -6.68 -17.39 0.18
CA LEU A 400 -7.11 -16.01 0.50
C LEU A 400 -8.53 -16.00 1.05
N PHE A 401 -9.44 -16.74 0.42
CA PHE A 401 -10.86 -16.85 0.80
C PHE A 401 -11.05 -17.44 2.20
N LYS A 402 -10.09 -18.30 2.64
CA LYS A 402 -10.05 -18.85 3.99
C LYS A 402 -9.53 -17.83 5.01
N ASN A 403 -8.48 -17.10 4.66
CA ASN A 403 -7.71 -16.30 5.61
C ASN A 403 -8.21 -14.87 5.76
N HIS A 404 -9.12 -14.41 4.91
CA HIS A 404 -9.64 -13.05 4.90
C HIS A 404 -11.17 -13.00 4.85
N ALA A 405 -11.77 -12.08 5.61
CA ALA A 405 -13.18 -11.79 5.49
C ALA A 405 -13.43 -10.87 4.29
N LEU A 406 -14.44 -11.17 3.47
CA LEU A 406 -14.89 -10.27 2.40
C LEU A 406 -15.70 -9.09 2.95
N LEU A 407 -16.36 -9.31 4.08
CA LEU A 407 -17.13 -8.35 4.83
C LEU A 407 -16.92 -8.60 6.32
N LYS A 408 -16.69 -7.54 7.09
CA LYS A 408 -16.60 -7.59 8.56
C LYS A 408 -17.96 -7.23 9.16
N ALA A 409 -18.73 -8.25 9.54
CA ALA A 409 -20.06 -8.06 10.10
C ALA A 409 -20.09 -7.17 11.35
N THR A 410 -18.97 -7.12 12.10
CA THR A 410 -18.83 -6.30 13.30
C THR A 410 -18.38 -4.85 13.03
N SER A 411 -18.07 -4.49 11.80
CA SER A 411 -17.71 -3.12 11.42
C SER A 411 -18.95 -2.21 11.40
N PRO A 412 -18.77 -0.87 11.52
CA PRO A 412 -19.87 0.08 11.34
C PRO A 412 -20.56 -0.07 9.98
N ASP A 413 -21.85 0.25 9.91
CA ASP A 413 -22.68 0.04 8.70
C ASP A 413 -22.08 0.70 7.46
N TYR A 414 -21.55 1.93 7.58
CA TYR A 414 -20.93 2.62 6.45
C TYR A 414 -19.72 1.87 5.89
N ILE A 415 -18.93 1.19 6.72
CA ILE A 415 -17.81 0.34 6.28
C ILE A 415 -18.34 -0.92 5.59
N GLN A 416 -19.34 -1.56 6.17
CA GLN A 416 -19.97 -2.74 5.55
C GLN A 416 -20.53 -2.40 4.15
N ASP A 417 -21.16 -1.24 3.99
CA ASP A 417 -21.69 -0.80 2.70
C ASP A 417 -20.58 -0.53 1.68
N ILE A 418 -19.44 0.01 2.14
CA ILE A 418 -18.24 0.15 1.29
C ILE A 418 -17.71 -1.23 0.89
N GLN A 419 -17.59 -2.19 1.82
CA GLN A 419 -17.13 -3.55 1.55
C GLN A 419 -18.07 -4.30 0.58
N LYS A 420 -19.38 -4.17 0.75
CA LYS A 420 -20.37 -4.72 -0.18
C LYS A 420 -20.16 -4.18 -1.60
N ARG A 421 -20.00 -2.87 -1.73
CA ARG A 421 -19.84 -2.21 -3.04
C ARG A 421 -18.50 -2.47 -3.70
N LEU A 422 -17.39 -2.42 -2.93
CA LEU A 422 -16.03 -2.47 -3.47
C LEU A 422 -15.42 -3.88 -3.48
N ILE A 423 -15.97 -4.85 -2.73
CA ILE A 423 -15.40 -6.21 -2.62
C ILE A 423 -16.44 -7.25 -3.05
N ILE A 424 -17.58 -7.33 -2.35
CA ILE A 424 -18.58 -8.38 -2.60
C ILE A 424 -19.13 -8.29 -4.03
N LYS A 425 -19.64 -7.13 -4.42
CA LYS A 425 -20.24 -6.92 -5.74
C LYS A 425 -19.27 -7.21 -6.90
N PRO A 426 -18.04 -6.69 -6.93
CA PRO A 426 -17.11 -6.99 -8.01
C PRO A 426 -16.69 -8.48 -8.08
N ILE A 427 -16.59 -9.18 -6.95
CA ILE A 427 -16.35 -10.63 -6.95
C ILE A 427 -17.48 -11.35 -7.65
N LEU A 428 -18.74 -11.06 -7.29
CA LEU A 428 -19.91 -11.69 -7.87
C LEU A 428 -20.04 -11.40 -9.36
N GLU A 429 -19.88 -10.15 -9.78
CA GLU A 429 -19.91 -9.76 -11.20
C GLU A 429 -18.87 -10.56 -12.03
N ARG A 430 -17.65 -10.75 -11.49
CA ARG A 430 -16.63 -11.58 -12.15
C ARG A 430 -16.99 -13.06 -12.20
N LEU A 431 -17.48 -13.59 -11.10
CA LEU A 431 -17.90 -15.00 -11.03
C LEU A 431 -19.05 -15.28 -12.01
N GLU A 432 -20.03 -14.36 -12.12
CA GLU A 432 -21.13 -14.48 -13.09
C GLU A 432 -20.63 -14.47 -14.54
N VAL A 433 -19.69 -13.59 -14.87
CA VAL A 433 -19.09 -13.54 -16.21
C VAL A 433 -18.37 -14.85 -16.56
N ILE A 434 -17.65 -15.44 -15.60
CA ILE A 434 -16.82 -16.64 -15.85
C ILE A 434 -17.66 -17.92 -15.79
N LEU A 435 -18.56 -18.04 -14.80
CA LEU A 435 -19.38 -19.22 -14.58
C LEU A 435 -20.67 -19.22 -15.42
N GLY A 436 -21.06 -18.07 -15.96
CA GLY A 436 -22.15 -17.91 -16.93
C GLY A 436 -23.52 -17.59 -16.33
N SER A 437 -23.77 -17.82 -15.04
CA SER A 437 -25.03 -17.44 -14.38
C SER A 437 -24.91 -17.37 -12.87
N GLN A 438 -25.80 -16.60 -12.23
CA GLN A 438 -25.92 -16.53 -10.77
C GLN A 438 -26.14 -17.92 -10.15
N GLN A 439 -26.97 -18.76 -10.74
CA GLN A 439 -27.23 -20.11 -10.24
C GLN A 439 -25.99 -20.99 -10.22
N GLN A 440 -25.09 -20.85 -11.19
CA GLN A 440 -23.83 -21.57 -11.21
C GLN A 440 -22.86 -21.05 -10.13
N VAL A 441 -22.87 -19.74 -9.84
CA VAL A 441 -22.11 -19.15 -8.72
C VAL A 441 -22.61 -19.75 -7.39
N GLU A 442 -23.91 -19.77 -7.16
CA GLU A 442 -24.52 -20.36 -5.96
C GLU A 442 -24.15 -21.85 -5.80
N THR A 443 -24.26 -22.61 -6.87
CA THR A 443 -23.92 -24.05 -6.86
C THR A 443 -22.44 -24.26 -6.52
N ASN A 444 -21.55 -23.44 -7.08
CA ASN A 444 -20.12 -23.52 -6.81
C ASN A 444 -19.81 -23.18 -5.33
N LEU A 445 -20.40 -22.12 -4.79
CA LEU A 445 -20.24 -21.74 -3.38
C LEU A 445 -20.74 -22.83 -2.43
N MET A 446 -21.88 -23.46 -2.73
CA MET A 446 -22.42 -24.56 -1.92
C MET A 446 -21.55 -25.83 -2.02
N ASN A 447 -20.96 -26.11 -3.17
CA ASN A 447 -19.98 -27.19 -3.32
C ASN A 447 -18.73 -26.96 -2.46
N ILE A 448 -18.22 -25.71 -2.43
CA ILE A 448 -17.12 -25.33 -1.54
C ILE A 448 -17.52 -25.55 -0.08
N LEU A 449 -18.72 -25.09 0.34
CA LEU A 449 -19.23 -25.26 1.70
C LEU A 449 -19.22 -26.74 2.13
N SER A 450 -19.70 -27.63 1.26
CA SER A 450 -19.79 -29.06 1.56
C SER A 450 -18.44 -29.69 1.93
N ASN A 451 -17.34 -29.17 1.34
CA ASN A 451 -15.98 -29.65 1.61
C ASN A 451 -15.46 -29.26 2.99
N PHE A 452 -16.11 -28.30 3.68
CA PHE A 452 -15.66 -27.76 4.96
C PHE A 452 -16.52 -28.13 6.14
N ARG A 453 -17.58 -28.92 5.94
CA ARG A 453 -18.43 -29.46 7.02
C ARG A 453 -17.63 -30.35 7.96
N GLY A 454 -17.90 -30.24 9.25
CA GLY A 454 -17.23 -31.00 10.29
C GLY A 454 -15.75 -30.68 10.51
N LYS A 455 -15.21 -29.66 9.81
CA LYS A 455 -13.83 -29.24 10.00
C LYS A 455 -13.71 -28.21 11.13
N SER A 456 -12.55 -28.20 11.78
CA SER A 456 -12.29 -27.28 12.89
C SER A 456 -12.29 -25.80 12.44
N PRO A 457 -12.53 -24.83 13.34
CA PRO A 457 -12.51 -23.39 13.06
C PRO A 457 -11.19 -22.94 12.40
N TYR A 458 -10.08 -23.55 12.80
CA TYR A 458 -8.77 -23.27 12.25
C TYR A 458 -8.66 -23.62 10.75
N VAL A 459 -9.36 -24.68 10.32
CA VAL A 459 -9.37 -25.14 8.93
C VAL A 459 -10.35 -24.34 8.09
N THR A 460 -11.49 -23.95 8.64
CA THR A 460 -12.56 -23.24 7.94
C THR A 460 -12.30 -21.73 7.82
N GLY A 461 -11.66 -21.12 8.82
CA GLY A 461 -11.39 -19.69 8.83
C GLY A 461 -12.62 -18.82 8.55
N TYR A 462 -12.57 -18.01 7.52
CA TYR A 462 -13.65 -17.11 7.08
C TYR A 462 -14.54 -17.69 5.98
N ILE A 463 -14.25 -18.88 5.45
CA ILE A 463 -14.91 -19.45 4.26
C ILE A 463 -16.43 -19.40 4.35
N VAL A 464 -16.99 -19.93 5.44
CA VAL A 464 -18.45 -20.06 5.58
C VAL A 464 -19.14 -18.70 5.72
N GLY A 465 -18.57 -17.80 6.52
CA GLY A 465 -19.06 -16.43 6.63
C GLY A 465 -19.00 -15.68 5.29
N ASN A 466 -17.93 -15.87 4.53
CA ASN A 466 -17.80 -15.29 3.19
C ASN A 466 -18.85 -15.84 2.23
N ILE A 467 -19.11 -17.15 2.24
CA ILE A 467 -20.16 -17.78 1.42
C ILE A 467 -21.53 -17.19 1.77
N ILE A 468 -21.87 -17.09 3.05
CA ILE A 468 -23.11 -16.48 3.51
C ILE A 468 -23.23 -15.03 3.02
N ASN A 469 -22.18 -14.23 3.16
CA ASN A 469 -22.18 -12.83 2.75
C ASN A 469 -22.35 -12.68 1.22
N LEU A 470 -21.73 -13.56 0.41
CA LEU A 470 -21.90 -13.59 -1.04
C LEU A 470 -23.32 -13.99 -1.45
N LEU A 471 -23.86 -15.08 -0.88
CA LEU A 471 -25.22 -15.54 -1.15
C LEU A 471 -26.28 -14.51 -0.73
N SER A 472 -26.08 -13.86 0.41
CA SER A 472 -26.96 -12.78 0.88
C SER A 472 -27.02 -11.61 -0.09
N TYR A 473 -25.90 -11.23 -0.67
CA TYR A 473 -25.84 -10.13 -1.64
C TYR A 473 -26.53 -10.48 -2.96
N LEU A 474 -26.47 -11.73 -3.39
CA LEU A 474 -27.18 -12.22 -4.59
C LEU A 474 -28.70 -12.22 -4.43
N SER A 475 -29.22 -11.86 -3.25
CA SER A 475 -30.66 -12.02 -2.90
C SER A 475 -31.13 -13.46 -3.06
N SER A 476 -30.19 -14.40 -3.18
CA SER A 476 -30.48 -15.84 -3.18
C SER A 476 -31.04 -16.19 -1.82
N ALA A 477 -32.14 -16.86 -1.80
CA ALA A 477 -32.74 -17.31 -0.55
C ALA A 477 -31.73 -18.22 0.16
N ILE A 478 -31.09 -17.72 1.23
CA ILE A 478 -30.36 -18.55 2.20
C ILE A 478 -31.35 -19.53 2.84
N SER A 479 -32.64 -19.22 2.78
CA SER A 479 -33.73 -20.08 3.18
C SER A 479 -33.63 -21.48 2.56
N ASN A 480 -33.94 -22.49 3.36
CA ASN A 480 -33.86 -23.90 3.00
C ASN A 480 -32.45 -24.45 2.73
N GLN A 481 -31.40 -23.73 3.13
CA GLN A 481 -30.01 -24.19 2.98
C GLN A 481 -29.52 -24.88 4.26
N ASP A 482 -28.60 -25.81 4.08
CA ASP A 482 -27.96 -26.54 5.16
C ASP A 482 -26.57 -25.97 5.48
N PHE A 483 -26.46 -25.28 6.61
CA PHE A 483 -25.22 -24.77 7.21
C PHE A 483 -24.89 -25.52 8.51
N SER A 484 -25.28 -26.80 8.63
CA SER A 484 -25.00 -27.60 9.81
C SER A 484 -23.52 -27.99 9.93
N SER A 485 -23.04 -28.14 11.16
CA SER A 485 -21.69 -28.60 11.51
C SER A 485 -20.55 -27.77 10.86
N VAL A 486 -20.70 -26.48 10.85
CA VAL A 486 -19.71 -25.55 10.31
C VAL A 486 -19.36 -24.45 11.30
N ASN A 487 -18.19 -23.77 11.09
CA ASN A 487 -17.82 -22.60 11.83
C ASN A 487 -18.10 -21.36 10.97
N ILE A 488 -18.96 -20.47 11.47
CA ILE A 488 -19.43 -19.27 10.78
C ILE A 488 -18.78 -18.06 11.43
N ARG A 489 -17.87 -17.41 10.70
CA ARG A 489 -17.15 -16.22 11.18
C ARG A 489 -17.42 -15.03 10.28
N GLN A 490 -17.73 -13.87 10.87
CA GLN A 490 -17.97 -12.60 10.18
C GLN A 490 -19.12 -12.67 9.15
N ALA A 491 -20.15 -13.46 9.40
CA ALA A 491 -21.36 -13.45 8.58
C ALA A 491 -22.29 -12.31 9.02
N ASN A 492 -22.80 -11.54 8.06
CA ASN A 492 -23.88 -10.59 8.31
C ASN A 492 -25.22 -11.22 7.95
N LEU A 493 -25.98 -11.60 8.97
CA LEU A 493 -27.31 -12.19 8.85
C LEU A 493 -28.43 -11.18 9.11
N GLN A 494 -28.12 -9.88 9.16
CA GLN A 494 -29.12 -8.84 9.38
C GLN A 494 -30.03 -8.68 8.16
N GLY A 495 -31.35 -8.63 8.40
CA GLY A 495 -32.34 -8.43 7.34
C GLY A 495 -32.54 -9.62 6.39
N ILE A 496 -31.99 -10.79 6.71
CA ILE A 496 -32.05 -11.98 5.88
C ILE A 496 -33.10 -12.94 6.42
N SER A 497 -33.93 -13.51 5.52
CA SER A 497 -34.85 -14.60 5.91
C SER A 497 -34.06 -15.88 6.12
N LEU A 498 -34.09 -16.40 7.34
CA LEU A 498 -33.46 -17.65 7.74
C LEU A 498 -34.49 -18.82 7.84
N SER A 499 -35.59 -18.75 7.10
CA SER A 499 -36.64 -19.78 7.13
C SER A 499 -36.09 -21.13 6.67
N ASN A 500 -36.28 -22.17 7.50
CA ASN A 500 -35.82 -23.54 7.24
C ASN A 500 -34.31 -23.69 6.98
N VAL A 501 -33.50 -22.81 7.55
CA VAL A 501 -32.05 -22.96 7.51
C VAL A 501 -31.58 -23.87 8.63
N ASP A 502 -30.77 -24.88 8.31
CA ASP A 502 -30.18 -25.75 9.31
C ASP A 502 -28.82 -25.23 9.77
N PHE A 503 -28.71 -24.79 11.01
CA PHE A 503 -27.46 -24.41 11.67
C PHE A 503 -27.09 -25.40 12.80
N SER A 504 -27.65 -26.61 12.81
CA SER A 504 -27.36 -27.57 13.87
C SER A 504 -25.87 -27.88 13.99
N ASN A 505 -25.37 -27.92 15.22
CA ASN A 505 -23.94 -28.14 15.53
C ASN A 505 -22.97 -27.12 14.90
N SER A 506 -23.42 -25.90 14.57
CA SER A 506 -22.59 -24.86 14.04
C SER A 506 -22.18 -23.84 15.11
N GLU A 507 -20.99 -23.28 14.99
CA GLU A 507 -20.44 -22.26 15.87
C GLU A 507 -20.42 -20.91 15.17
N PHE A 508 -20.83 -19.84 15.89
CA PHE A 508 -20.83 -18.48 15.37
C PHE A 508 -19.79 -17.63 16.08
N THR A 509 -18.98 -16.94 15.30
CA THR A 509 -17.95 -16.02 15.81
C THR A 509 -18.03 -14.70 15.07
N GLN A 510 -18.13 -13.57 15.80
CA GLN A 510 -18.19 -12.24 15.19
C GLN A 510 -19.27 -12.11 14.10
N THR A 511 -20.39 -12.81 14.26
CA THR A 511 -21.52 -12.84 13.33
C THR A 511 -22.62 -11.94 13.86
N THR A 512 -23.30 -11.18 12.98
CA THR A 512 -24.39 -10.29 13.36
C THR A 512 -25.73 -10.84 12.86
N PHE A 513 -26.74 -10.73 13.71
CA PHE A 513 -28.11 -11.14 13.41
C PHE A 513 -29.04 -9.92 13.38
N THR A 514 -30.18 -10.07 12.70
CA THR A 514 -31.25 -9.08 12.75
C THR A 514 -31.76 -9.03 14.19
N ASN A 515 -31.45 -8.00 14.93
CA ASN A 515 -31.77 -7.80 16.33
C ASN A 515 -31.06 -8.78 17.29
N THR A 516 -30.01 -8.34 17.90
CA THR A 516 -29.58 -8.88 19.18
C THR A 516 -30.63 -8.47 20.19
N PHE A 517 -31.58 -9.35 20.46
CA PHE A 517 -32.45 -9.15 21.60
C PHE A 517 -31.61 -9.14 22.86
N GLY A 518 -31.72 -8.08 23.67
CA GLY A 518 -31.52 -8.23 25.08
C GLY A 518 -32.31 -9.43 25.59
N ILE A 519 -32.04 -9.92 26.77
CA ILE A 519 -32.84 -11.05 27.33
C ILE A 519 -34.31 -10.70 27.23
N ILE A 520 -35.06 -11.51 26.46
CA ILE A 520 -36.52 -11.36 26.35
C ILE A 520 -37.15 -11.91 27.63
N PHE A 521 -37.90 -11.08 28.31
CA PHE A 521 -38.61 -11.42 29.54
C PHE A 521 -40.04 -11.85 29.27
N SER A 522 -40.67 -11.31 28.23
CA SER A 522 -42.06 -11.60 27.93
C SER A 522 -42.29 -11.55 26.42
N LEU A 523 -43.18 -12.44 25.95
CA LEU A 523 -43.65 -12.43 24.58
C LEU A 523 -45.17 -12.80 24.56
N ALA A 524 -45.84 -12.30 23.54
CA ALA A 524 -47.26 -12.64 23.29
C ALA A 524 -47.56 -12.65 21.79
N PHE A 525 -48.42 -13.57 21.37
CA PHE A 525 -49.01 -13.58 20.03
C PHE A 525 -50.36 -12.87 20.02
N ASN A 526 -50.71 -12.30 18.89
CA ASN A 526 -52.06 -11.82 18.65
C ASN A 526 -53.02 -13.02 18.43
N THR A 527 -54.32 -12.75 18.36
CA THR A 527 -55.34 -13.80 18.21
C THR A 527 -55.27 -14.59 16.91
N THR A 528 -54.65 -14.05 15.84
CA THR A 528 -54.44 -14.73 14.55
C THR A 528 -53.09 -15.41 14.46
N GLU A 529 -52.25 -15.29 15.47
CA GLU A 529 -50.85 -15.78 15.48
C GLU A 529 -49.98 -15.24 14.34
N GLU A 530 -50.35 -14.10 13.73
CA GLU A 530 -49.54 -13.44 12.70
C GLU A 530 -48.53 -12.46 13.28
N LEU A 531 -48.90 -11.84 14.43
CA LEU A 531 -48.06 -10.83 15.09
C LEU A 531 -47.53 -11.38 16.42
N LEU A 532 -46.24 -11.07 16.67
CA LEU A 532 -45.53 -11.36 17.90
C LEU A 532 -45.05 -10.06 18.54
N VAL A 533 -45.39 -9.82 19.79
CA VAL A 533 -44.79 -8.74 20.58
C VAL A 533 -43.79 -9.30 21.58
N THR A 534 -42.65 -8.65 21.74
CA THR A 534 -41.58 -9.02 22.69
C THR A 534 -41.22 -7.85 23.60
N GLY A 535 -40.94 -8.17 24.87
CA GLY A 535 -40.42 -7.20 25.84
C GLY A 535 -39.05 -7.64 26.39
N SER A 536 -38.06 -6.77 26.39
CA SER A 536 -36.68 -7.08 26.75
C SER A 536 -36.25 -6.55 28.14
N ILE A 537 -35.07 -7.05 28.59
CA ILE A 537 -34.41 -6.59 29.80
C ILE A 537 -34.02 -5.11 29.72
N ASP A 538 -33.73 -4.64 28.52
CA ASP A 538 -33.25 -3.27 28.27
C ASP A 538 -34.40 -2.25 28.16
N GLY A 539 -35.66 -2.71 28.33
CA GLY A 539 -36.84 -1.84 28.31
C GLY A 539 -37.42 -1.64 26.90
N GLU A 540 -36.98 -2.39 25.92
CA GLU A 540 -37.51 -2.32 24.56
C GLU A 540 -38.77 -3.16 24.40
N VAL A 541 -39.68 -2.67 23.59
CA VAL A 541 -40.86 -3.41 23.09
C VAL A 541 -40.76 -3.47 21.58
N CYS A 542 -40.81 -4.68 21.02
CA CYS A 542 -40.76 -4.90 19.57
C CYS A 542 -42.03 -5.65 19.09
N LEU A 543 -42.57 -5.25 17.95
CA LEU A 543 -43.69 -5.91 17.26
C LEU A 543 -43.19 -6.49 15.96
N TRP A 544 -43.51 -7.76 15.73
CA TRP A 544 -43.04 -8.56 14.62
C TRP A 544 -44.17 -9.18 13.84
N LYS A 545 -44.06 -9.17 12.53
CA LYS A 545 -44.73 -10.11 11.65
C LYS A 545 -43.81 -11.35 11.54
N TRP A 546 -43.94 -12.26 12.51
CA TRP A 546 -42.87 -13.24 12.78
C TRP A 546 -42.68 -14.26 11.64
N GLN A 547 -43.76 -14.61 10.88
CA GLN A 547 -43.65 -15.52 9.75
C GLN A 547 -42.86 -14.90 8.58
N GLU A 548 -42.90 -13.59 8.41
CA GLU A 548 -42.18 -12.84 7.39
C GLU A 548 -40.84 -12.35 7.90
N ASN A 549 -40.50 -12.58 9.16
CA ASN A 549 -39.33 -12.06 9.85
C ASN A 549 -39.22 -10.52 9.74
N GLN A 550 -40.36 -9.82 9.70
CA GLN A 550 -40.44 -8.39 9.58
C GLN A 550 -40.68 -7.72 10.92
N ASN A 551 -39.75 -6.84 11.32
CA ASN A 551 -39.98 -5.95 12.46
C ASN A 551 -40.88 -4.80 12.02
N LEU A 552 -42.05 -4.67 12.62
CA LEU A 552 -43.02 -3.61 12.34
C LEU A 552 -42.69 -2.34 13.12
N PHE A 553 -42.32 -2.47 14.40
CA PHE A 553 -41.74 -1.41 15.18
C PHE A 553 -40.83 -1.91 16.30
N GLN A 554 -39.86 -1.11 16.69
CA GLN A 554 -38.99 -1.27 17.86
C GLN A 554 -38.95 0.04 18.62
N HIS A 555 -39.25 -0.01 19.90
CA HIS A 555 -39.30 1.21 20.71
C HIS A 555 -38.67 1.00 22.07
N GLN A 556 -37.81 1.97 22.50
CA GLN A 556 -37.35 2.04 23.87
C GLN A 556 -38.53 2.49 24.77
N ALA A 557 -39.35 1.53 25.08
CA ALA A 557 -40.64 1.72 25.73
C ALA A 557 -40.48 2.13 27.19
N HIS A 558 -39.54 1.54 27.90
CA HIS A 558 -39.34 1.64 29.33
C HIS A 558 -37.88 1.92 29.71
N LYS A 559 -37.65 2.39 30.95
CA LYS A 559 -36.29 2.67 31.43
C LYS A 559 -35.57 1.44 32.00
N THR A 560 -36.30 0.35 32.25
CA THR A 560 -35.83 -0.89 32.85
C THR A 560 -36.62 -2.06 32.25
N ILE A 561 -36.39 -3.27 32.74
CA ILE A 561 -36.95 -4.53 32.29
C ILE A 561 -38.46 -4.44 31.98
N VAL A 562 -38.87 -4.88 30.82
CA VAL A 562 -40.27 -5.12 30.44
C VAL A 562 -40.67 -6.47 31.00
N GLU A 563 -41.47 -6.48 32.07
CA GLU A 563 -41.85 -7.71 32.76
C GLU A 563 -42.96 -8.49 32.04
N SER A 564 -43.88 -7.80 31.36
CA SER A 564 -44.97 -8.44 30.63
C SER A 564 -45.42 -7.59 29.47
N VAL A 565 -45.77 -8.30 28.37
CA VAL A 565 -46.46 -7.76 27.20
C VAL A 565 -47.69 -8.57 26.89
N ALA A 566 -48.74 -7.93 26.38
CA ALA A 566 -49.99 -8.60 26.00
C ALA A 566 -50.70 -7.85 24.86
N PHE A 567 -51.40 -8.59 23.99
CA PHE A 567 -52.33 -8.00 23.02
C PHE A 567 -53.71 -7.83 23.62
N SER A 568 -54.46 -6.84 23.15
CA SER A 568 -55.90 -6.75 23.34
C SER A 568 -56.61 -7.87 22.55
N GLN A 569 -57.81 -8.23 22.95
CA GLN A 569 -58.59 -9.29 22.34
C GLN A 569 -58.90 -9.06 20.86
N ASP A 570 -59.00 -7.78 20.46
CA ASP A 570 -59.20 -7.35 19.07
C ASP A 570 -57.87 -7.21 18.27
N SER A 571 -56.74 -7.51 18.90
CA SER A 571 -55.39 -7.41 18.34
C SER A 571 -54.98 -5.98 17.89
N GLN A 572 -55.74 -4.95 18.31
CA GLN A 572 -55.45 -3.57 17.88
C GLN A 572 -54.53 -2.82 18.85
N LYS A 573 -54.34 -3.35 20.06
CA LYS A 573 -53.49 -2.70 21.06
C LYS A 573 -52.55 -3.70 21.71
N ILE A 574 -51.39 -3.16 22.12
CA ILE A 574 -50.39 -3.88 22.91
C ILE A 574 -50.27 -3.13 24.27
N ALA A 575 -50.24 -3.88 25.34
CA ALA A 575 -49.92 -3.38 26.67
C ALA A 575 -48.52 -3.88 27.06
N SER A 576 -47.68 -3.02 27.60
CA SER A 576 -46.39 -3.39 28.19
C SER A 576 -46.31 -2.89 29.65
N SER A 577 -45.81 -3.73 30.57
CA SER A 577 -45.53 -3.39 31.95
C SER A 577 -44.05 -3.54 32.30
N SER A 578 -43.51 -2.69 33.17
CA SER A 578 -42.09 -2.64 33.50
C SER A 578 -41.80 -2.40 34.97
N ARG A 579 -40.59 -2.80 35.39
CA ARG A 579 -40.03 -2.46 36.70
C ARG A 579 -39.82 -0.96 36.90
N ASP A 580 -39.93 -0.14 35.87
CA ASP A 580 -39.94 1.33 35.98
C ASP A 580 -41.27 1.85 36.62
N ARG A 581 -42.17 0.95 37.01
CA ARG A 581 -43.48 1.20 37.63
C ARG A 581 -44.47 1.86 36.69
N SER A 582 -44.31 1.68 35.42
CA SER A 582 -45.24 2.17 34.39
C SER A 582 -45.85 1.05 33.59
N ILE A 583 -47.06 1.30 33.09
CA ILE A 583 -47.72 0.51 32.07
C ILE A 583 -47.94 1.43 30.87
N LYS A 584 -47.63 0.95 29.69
CA LYS A 584 -47.82 1.69 28.44
C LYS A 584 -48.73 0.88 27.50
N ILE A 585 -49.50 1.60 26.71
CA ILE A 585 -50.42 1.03 25.72
C ILE A 585 -50.01 1.62 24.36
N TRP A 586 -49.94 0.76 23.38
CA TRP A 586 -49.48 1.03 22.00
C TRP A 586 -50.57 0.58 21.03
N ASP A 587 -50.70 1.28 19.90
CA ASP A 587 -51.49 0.78 18.78
C ASP A 587 -50.65 -0.27 18.04
N ALA A 588 -51.21 -1.43 17.73
CA ALA A 588 -50.54 -2.60 17.15
C ALA A 588 -50.47 -2.54 15.61
#